data_4e36492c5c357235b121677cf9a7b347
#
_entry.id   4e36492c5c357235b121677cf9a7b347
#
_cell.length_a   1.000
_cell.length_b   1.000
_cell.length_c   1.000
_cell.angle_alpha   90.00
_cell.angle_beta   90.00
_cell.angle_gamma   90.00
#
_symmetry.space_group_name_H-M   'P 1'
#
loop_
_entity.id
_entity.type
_entity.pdbx_description
1 polymer ?
#
loop_
_entity_poly.entity_id
_entity_poly.type
_entity_poly.pdbx_seq_one_letter_code
_entity_poly.pdbx_strand_id
1 'polypeptide(L)'
;MGAINNAFNQAAGAVAGAALAIKHAKETEESKMNVAENSALVARNQARAAETDYDTAAAENEYSTDEKGKTHSLLARSVMAEKEFDKAKSALVKAQNRKNASRKTVDKKLNDVLAARSAADALKAKIEALNAMAERAKEQRAAADKATQLAEKAQQKYQSRWGIK
;
A
#
# COMPACT_ATOMS: atom_id res chain seq x y z
N MET A 1 -11.80 66.65 -31.04
CA MET A 1 -12.18 65.26 -31.36
C MET A 1 -11.11 64.23 -31.06
N GLY A 2 -9.80 64.51 -31.07
CA GLY A 2 -8.73 63.54 -30.83
C GLY A 2 -8.67 62.94 -29.42
N ALA A 3 -8.92 63.70 -28.37
CA ALA A 3 -8.84 63.26 -26.97
C ALA A 3 -9.93 62.21 -26.61
N ILE A 4 -11.13 62.37 -27.18
CA ILE A 4 -12.23 61.41 -26.94
C ILE A 4 -11.97 60.07 -27.63
N ASN A 5 -11.43 60.08 -28.85
CA ASN A 5 -11.06 58.86 -29.57
C ASN A 5 -9.87 58.12 -28.89
N ASN A 6 -8.92 58.84 -28.33
CA ASN A 6 -7.81 58.23 -27.56
C ASN A 6 -8.31 57.57 -26.26
N ALA A 7 -9.20 58.26 -25.54
CA ALA A 7 -9.82 57.69 -24.32
C ALA A 7 -10.66 56.42 -24.62
N PHE A 8 -11.41 56.46 -25.73
CA PHE A 8 -12.20 55.29 -26.17
C PHE A 8 -11.32 54.10 -26.57
N ASN A 9 -10.24 54.34 -27.32
CA ASN A 9 -9.31 53.29 -27.72
C ASN A 9 -8.54 52.70 -26.51
N GLN A 10 -8.16 53.55 -25.53
CA GLN A 10 -7.56 53.08 -24.28
C GLN A 10 -8.54 52.23 -23.45
N ALA A 11 -9.80 52.63 -23.35
CA ALA A 11 -10.85 51.88 -22.66
C ALA A 11 -11.13 50.53 -23.35
N ALA A 12 -11.22 50.52 -24.67
CA ALA A 12 -11.40 49.30 -25.44
C ALA A 12 -10.22 48.33 -25.30
N GLY A 13 -8.98 48.84 -25.29
CA GLY A 13 -7.79 48.05 -25.05
C GLY A 13 -7.74 47.47 -23.62
N ALA A 14 -8.15 48.25 -22.61
CA ALA A 14 -8.20 47.79 -21.23
C ALA A 14 -9.26 46.64 -21.05
N VAL A 15 -10.44 46.79 -21.69
CA VAL A 15 -11.48 45.75 -21.67
C VAL A 15 -11.03 44.48 -22.37
N ALA A 16 -10.38 44.60 -23.53
CA ALA A 16 -9.82 43.45 -24.24
C ALA A 16 -8.71 42.75 -23.42
N GLY A 17 -7.83 43.49 -22.78
CA GLY A 17 -6.80 42.98 -21.89
C GLY A 17 -7.39 42.26 -20.67
N ALA A 18 -8.44 42.83 -20.05
CA ALA A 18 -9.12 42.20 -18.93
C ALA A 18 -9.83 40.88 -19.36
N ALA A 19 -10.46 40.86 -20.53
CA ALA A 19 -11.10 39.65 -21.06
C ALA A 19 -10.09 38.52 -21.32
N LEU A 20 -8.92 38.83 -21.87
CA LEU A 20 -7.83 37.88 -22.06
C LEU A 20 -7.29 37.34 -20.73
N ALA A 21 -7.09 38.23 -19.73
CA ALA A 21 -6.65 37.82 -18.40
C ALA A 21 -7.64 36.89 -17.72
N ILE A 22 -8.93 37.16 -17.85
CA ILE A 22 -10.00 36.27 -17.34
C ILE A 22 -9.96 34.91 -18.04
N LYS A 23 -9.82 34.88 -19.37
CA LYS A 23 -9.70 33.64 -20.13
C LYS A 23 -8.52 32.81 -19.68
N HIS A 24 -7.34 33.39 -19.56
CA HIS A 24 -6.15 32.70 -19.08
C HIS A 24 -6.28 32.19 -17.63
N ALA A 25 -6.91 32.98 -16.76
CA ALA A 25 -7.17 32.55 -15.39
C ALA A 25 -8.10 31.33 -15.34
N LYS A 26 -9.14 31.32 -16.18
CA LYS A 26 -10.08 30.21 -16.30
C LYS A 26 -9.36 28.94 -16.81
N GLU A 27 -8.62 29.02 -17.90
CA GLU A 27 -7.85 27.92 -18.49
C GLU A 27 -6.84 27.33 -17.49
N THR A 28 -6.19 28.20 -16.71
CA THR A 28 -5.22 27.77 -15.68
C THR A 28 -5.91 27.02 -14.53
N GLU A 29 -7.07 27.48 -14.07
CA GLU A 29 -7.82 26.79 -13.00
C GLU A 29 -8.43 25.49 -13.50
N GLU A 30 -8.93 25.42 -14.72
CA GLU A 30 -9.42 24.21 -15.36
C GLU A 30 -8.30 23.16 -15.49
N SER A 31 -7.09 23.57 -15.92
CA SER A 31 -5.93 22.69 -15.97
C SER A 31 -5.57 22.13 -14.58
N LYS A 32 -5.60 22.96 -13.53
CA LYS A 32 -5.33 22.51 -12.15
C LYS A 32 -6.40 21.51 -11.65
N MET A 33 -7.65 21.73 -11.98
CA MET A 33 -8.75 20.83 -11.66
C MET A 33 -8.53 19.47 -12.34
N ASN A 34 -8.26 19.47 -13.65
CA ASN A 34 -8.01 18.24 -14.41
C ASN A 34 -6.80 17.46 -13.89
N VAL A 35 -5.72 18.15 -13.51
CA VAL A 35 -4.55 17.53 -12.88
C VAL A 35 -4.91 16.88 -11.54
N ALA A 36 -5.72 17.55 -10.71
CA ALA A 36 -6.15 17.00 -9.44
C ALA A 36 -7.07 15.77 -9.61
N GLU A 37 -8.00 15.80 -10.57
CA GLU A 37 -8.86 14.67 -10.90
C GLU A 37 -8.07 13.45 -11.41
N ASN A 38 -7.12 13.68 -12.32
CA ASN A 38 -6.25 12.62 -12.82
C ASN A 38 -5.38 12.03 -11.68
N SER A 39 -4.87 12.88 -10.80
CA SER A 39 -4.08 12.42 -9.64
C SER A 39 -4.93 11.57 -8.69
N ALA A 40 -6.18 11.94 -8.46
CA ALA A 40 -7.13 11.18 -7.66
C ALA A 40 -7.45 9.81 -8.30
N LEU A 41 -7.64 9.78 -9.62
CA LEU A 41 -7.88 8.53 -10.35
C LEU A 41 -6.69 7.58 -10.25
N VAL A 42 -5.47 8.08 -10.46
CA VAL A 42 -4.24 7.28 -10.33
C VAL A 42 -4.08 6.74 -8.91
N ALA A 43 -4.28 7.58 -7.90
CA ALA A 43 -4.18 7.16 -6.50
C ALA A 43 -5.22 6.09 -6.13
N ARG A 44 -6.46 6.19 -6.62
CA ARG A 44 -7.51 5.17 -6.43
C ARG A 44 -7.14 3.84 -7.08
N ASN A 45 -6.58 3.88 -8.29
CA ASN A 45 -6.15 2.66 -8.98
C ASN A 45 -5.00 1.98 -8.25
N GLN A 46 -4.03 2.75 -7.72
CA GLN A 46 -2.94 2.23 -6.91
C GLN A 46 -3.44 1.61 -5.59
N ALA A 47 -4.41 2.25 -4.92
CA ALA A 47 -5.02 1.72 -3.71
C ALA A 47 -5.74 0.39 -3.97
N ARG A 48 -6.54 0.30 -5.04
CA ARG A 48 -7.21 -0.95 -5.43
C ARG A 48 -6.22 -2.06 -5.78
N ALA A 49 -5.14 -1.74 -6.50
CA ALA A 49 -4.11 -2.72 -6.81
C ALA A 49 -3.46 -3.25 -5.54
N ALA A 50 -3.08 -2.38 -4.59
CA ALA A 50 -2.48 -2.79 -3.33
C ALA A 50 -3.44 -3.63 -2.44
N GLU A 51 -4.74 -3.31 -2.42
CA GLU A 51 -5.78 -4.11 -1.75
C GLU A 51 -5.90 -5.49 -2.41
N THR A 52 -5.97 -5.56 -3.73
CA THR A 52 -6.06 -6.84 -4.47
C THR A 52 -4.82 -7.71 -4.25
N ASP A 53 -3.62 -7.11 -4.26
CA ASP A 53 -2.37 -7.82 -4.00
C ASP A 53 -2.35 -8.41 -2.59
N TYR A 54 -2.79 -7.64 -1.59
CA TYR A 54 -2.92 -8.11 -0.21
C TYR A 54 -3.94 -9.24 -0.09
N ASP A 55 -5.15 -9.08 -0.63
CA ASP A 55 -6.22 -10.06 -0.55
C ASP A 55 -5.82 -11.39 -1.21
N THR A 56 -5.15 -11.31 -2.36
CA THR A 56 -4.61 -12.49 -3.06
C THR A 56 -3.55 -13.20 -2.21
N ALA A 57 -2.56 -12.44 -1.70
CA ALA A 57 -1.51 -13.01 -0.87
C ALA A 57 -2.05 -13.56 0.47
N ALA A 58 -3.05 -12.92 1.06
CA ALA A 58 -3.71 -13.39 2.26
C ALA A 58 -4.45 -14.70 2.00
N ALA A 59 -5.24 -14.79 0.93
CA ALA A 59 -5.98 -15.99 0.55
C ALA A 59 -5.06 -17.18 0.29
N GLU A 60 -3.94 -16.98 -0.42
CA GLU A 60 -2.94 -18.02 -0.69
C GLU A 60 -2.27 -18.58 0.57
N ASN A 61 -2.18 -17.77 1.63
CA ASN A 61 -1.49 -18.15 2.87
C ASN A 61 -2.41 -18.42 4.04
N GLU A 62 -3.73 -18.18 3.91
CA GLU A 62 -4.67 -18.21 5.02
C GLU A 62 -4.73 -19.58 5.68
N TYR A 63 -4.84 -20.64 4.87
CA TYR A 63 -4.99 -22.00 5.38
C TYR A 63 -4.08 -23.00 4.66
N SER A 64 -3.64 -24.00 5.40
CA SER A 64 -2.97 -25.19 4.85
C SER A 64 -3.46 -26.41 5.61
N THR A 65 -3.69 -27.51 4.89
CA THR A 65 -4.12 -28.78 5.46
C THR A 65 -2.90 -29.64 5.77
N ASP A 66 -2.82 -30.17 6.99
CA ASP A 66 -1.77 -31.11 7.39
C ASP A 66 -2.01 -32.54 6.83
N GLU A 67 -1.04 -33.45 7.04
CA GLU A 67 -1.11 -34.84 6.58
C GLU A 67 -2.31 -35.60 7.18
N LYS A 68 -2.93 -35.11 8.25
CA LYS A 68 -4.11 -35.67 8.91
C LYS A 68 -5.43 -35.07 8.43
N GLY A 69 -5.37 -34.21 7.40
CA GLY A 69 -6.52 -33.53 6.85
C GLY A 69 -7.04 -32.35 7.70
N LYS A 70 -6.27 -31.88 8.70
CA LYS A 70 -6.66 -30.76 9.55
C LYS A 70 -6.13 -29.44 8.98
N THR A 71 -7.03 -28.49 8.82
CA THR A 71 -6.71 -27.15 8.31
C THR A 71 -6.19 -26.23 9.42
N HIS A 72 -5.09 -25.54 9.14
CA HIS A 72 -4.45 -24.59 10.06
C HIS A 72 -4.24 -23.23 9.40
N SER A 73 -4.55 -22.17 10.13
CA SER A 73 -4.23 -20.80 9.69
C SER A 73 -2.71 -20.56 9.70
N LEU A 74 -2.25 -19.53 8.98
CA LEU A 74 -0.84 -19.14 8.94
C LEU A 74 -0.27 -18.89 10.35
N LEU A 75 -1.02 -18.22 11.21
CA LEU A 75 -0.63 -17.97 12.60
C LEU A 75 -0.51 -19.29 13.40
N ALA A 76 -1.49 -20.17 13.28
CA ALA A 76 -1.44 -21.47 13.95
C ALA A 76 -0.25 -22.32 13.50
N ARG A 77 0.08 -22.30 12.19
CA ARG A 77 1.26 -22.99 11.63
C ARG A 77 2.56 -22.41 12.19
N SER A 78 2.64 -21.07 12.34
CA SER A 78 3.81 -20.42 12.94
C SER A 78 4.02 -20.84 14.39
N VAL A 79 2.95 -20.86 15.20
CA VAL A 79 3.02 -21.33 16.60
C VAL A 79 3.40 -22.82 16.69
N MET A 80 2.90 -23.65 15.76
CA MET A 80 3.27 -25.07 15.70
C MET A 80 4.75 -25.26 15.35
N ALA A 81 5.26 -24.52 14.37
CA ALA A 81 6.66 -24.57 13.98
C ALA A 81 7.60 -24.15 15.11
N GLU A 82 7.25 -23.11 15.88
CA GLU A 82 7.97 -22.73 17.08
C GLU A 82 8.03 -23.85 18.13
N LYS A 83 6.90 -24.50 18.39
CA LYS A 83 6.86 -25.65 19.31
C LYS A 83 7.72 -26.81 18.83
N GLU A 84 7.74 -27.10 17.52
CA GLU A 84 8.60 -28.14 16.96
C GLU A 84 10.08 -27.76 17.06
N PHE A 85 10.42 -26.49 16.84
CA PHE A 85 11.78 -25.99 17.08
C PHE A 85 12.22 -26.19 18.54
N ASP A 86 11.39 -25.84 19.52
CA ASP A 86 11.70 -26.02 20.94
C ASP A 86 11.84 -27.50 21.32
N LYS A 87 11.02 -28.39 20.76
CA LYS A 87 11.16 -29.84 20.93
C LYS A 87 12.48 -30.36 20.34
N ALA A 88 12.83 -29.91 19.14
CA ALA A 88 14.10 -30.30 18.48
C ALA A 88 15.30 -29.84 19.30
N LYS A 89 15.30 -28.59 19.83
CA LYS A 89 16.33 -28.09 20.75
C LYS A 89 16.46 -28.96 22.00
N SER A 90 15.35 -29.28 22.64
CA SER A 90 15.32 -30.12 23.83
C SER A 90 15.87 -31.54 23.55
N ALA A 91 15.54 -32.10 22.38
CA ALA A 91 16.05 -33.40 21.96
C ALA A 91 17.58 -33.38 21.68
N LEU A 92 18.09 -32.28 21.11
CA LEU A 92 19.52 -32.08 20.90
C LEU A 92 20.28 -32.02 22.25
N VAL A 93 19.81 -31.22 23.20
CA VAL A 93 20.40 -31.10 24.53
C VAL A 93 20.42 -32.46 25.25
N LYS A 94 19.31 -33.20 25.20
CA LYS A 94 19.25 -34.56 25.76
C LYS A 94 20.22 -35.53 25.10
N ALA A 95 20.43 -35.41 23.77
CA ALA A 95 21.39 -36.26 23.06
C ALA A 95 22.83 -35.91 23.43
N GLN A 96 23.18 -34.63 23.56
CA GLN A 96 24.51 -34.16 23.98
C GLN A 96 24.87 -34.58 25.39
N ASN A 97 23.91 -34.62 26.31
CA ASN A 97 24.12 -34.96 27.70
C ASN A 97 24.21 -36.48 27.99
N ARG A 98 23.99 -37.33 27.00
CA ARG A 98 24.11 -38.78 27.16
C ARG A 98 25.60 -39.19 27.15
N LYS A 99 26.08 -39.92 28.17
CA LYS A 99 27.49 -40.34 28.33
C LYS A 99 28.05 -41.10 27.11
N ASN A 100 27.20 -41.78 26.33
CA ASN A 100 27.60 -42.60 25.17
C ASN A 100 26.90 -42.12 23.88
N ALA A 101 26.65 -40.83 23.73
CA ALA A 101 26.02 -40.28 22.53
C ALA A 101 26.96 -40.46 21.32
N SER A 102 26.54 -41.16 20.29
CA SER A 102 27.29 -41.21 19.05
C SER A 102 27.25 -39.84 18.35
N ARG A 103 28.39 -39.42 17.77
CA ARG A 103 28.50 -38.20 16.98
C ARG A 103 27.42 -38.13 15.91
N LYS A 104 27.14 -39.24 15.21
CA LYS A 104 26.10 -39.35 14.20
C LYS A 104 24.72 -38.98 14.76
N THR A 105 24.38 -39.35 16.00
CA THR A 105 23.12 -39.06 16.65
C THR A 105 22.99 -37.56 16.98
N VAL A 106 24.08 -36.97 17.48
CA VAL A 106 24.14 -35.52 17.80
C VAL A 106 24.02 -34.68 16.52
N ASP A 107 24.78 -35.05 15.47
CA ASP A 107 24.72 -34.38 14.17
C ASP A 107 23.32 -34.45 13.54
N LYS A 108 22.66 -35.61 13.62
CA LYS A 108 21.24 -35.74 13.16
C LYS A 108 20.34 -34.79 13.94
N LYS A 109 20.46 -34.72 15.27
CA LYS A 109 19.63 -33.84 16.08
C LYS A 109 19.93 -32.37 15.82
N LEU A 110 21.16 -32.01 15.52
CA LEU A 110 21.51 -30.67 15.09
C LEU A 110 20.82 -30.29 13.77
N ASN A 111 20.84 -31.19 12.79
CA ASN A 111 20.15 -30.98 11.52
C ASN A 111 18.62 -30.84 11.71
N ASP A 112 17.99 -31.65 12.61
CA ASP A 112 16.59 -31.50 12.95
C ASP A 112 16.28 -30.10 13.52
N VAL A 113 17.14 -29.56 14.37
CA VAL A 113 17.04 -28.19 14.93
C VAL A 113 17.12 -27.13 13.84
N LEU A 114 18.11 -27.25 12.93
CA LEU A 114 18.30 -26.32 11.84
C LEU A 114 17.09 -26.30 10.88
N ALA A 115 16.58 -27.48 10.54
CA ALA A 115 15.38 -27.61 9.69
C ALA A 115 14.14 -26.99 10.36
N ALA A 116 13.91 -27.28 11.64
CA ALA A 116 12.78 -26.74 12.39
C ALA A 116 12.86 -25.20 12.52
N ARG A 117 14.07 -24.67 12.75
CA ARG A 117 14.29 -23.22 12.78
C ARG A 117 13.99 -22.56 11.44
N SER A 118 14.51 -23.12 10.35
CA SER A 118 14.26 -22.61 9.00
C SER A 118 12.77 -22.57 8.67
N ALA A 119 12.01 -23.60 9.06
CA ALA A 119 10.57 -23.65 8.87
C ALA A 119 9.82 -22.57 9.69
N ALA A 120 10.23 -22.36 10.94
CA ALA A 120 9.63 -21.33 11.79
C ALA A 120 9.95 -19.90 11.25
N ASP A 121 11.21 -19.65 10.88
CA ASP A 121 11.65 -18.36 10.33
C ASP A 121 10.92 -18.04 9.00
N ALA A 122 10.70 -19.05 8.14
CA ALA A 122 9.96 -18.88 6.88
C ALA A 122 8.49 -18.49 7.11
N LEU A 123 7.83 -19.07 8.11
CA LEU A 123 6.44 -18.71 8.45
C LEU A 123 6.35 -17.31 9.08
N LYS A 124 7.31 -16.92 9.92
CA LYS A 124 7.39 -15.54 10.44
C LYS A 124 7.57 -14.52 9.32
N ALA A 125 8.50 -14.78 8.41
CA ALA A 125 8.73 -13.90 7.27
C ALA A 125 7.46 -13.71 6.40
N LYS A 126 6.65 -14.77 6.22
CA LYS A 126 5.37 -14.66 5.53
C LYS A 126 4.37 -13.76 6.28
N ILE A 127 4.27 -13.91 7.61
CA ILE A 127 3.40 -13.05 8.43
C ILE A 127 3.84 -11.59 8.35
N GLU A 128 5.13 -11.32 8.45
CA GLU A 128 5.69 -9.97 8.34
C GLU A 128 5.43 -9.36 6.97
N ALA A 129 5.60 -10.15 5.90
CA ALA A 129 5.31 -9.70 4.53
C ALA A 129 3.83 -9.35 4.35
N LEU A 130 2.90 -10.18 4.85
CA LEU A 130 1.46 -9.89 4.80
C LEU A 130 1.09 -8.64 5.60
N ASN A 131 1.67 -8.45 6.78
CA ASN A 131 1.46 -7.24 7.58
C ASN A 131 1.96 -5.99 6.84
N ALA A 132 3.14 -6.06 6.21
CA ALA A 132 3.68 -4.95 5.42
C ALA A 132 2.79 -4.62 4.20
N MET A 133 2.22 -5.63 3.53
CA MET A 133 1.27 -5.43 2.43
C MET A 133 -0.03 -4.78 2.93
N ALA A 134 -0.55 -5.21 4.08
CA ALA A 134 -1.75 -4.61 4.70
C ALA A 134 -1.53 -3.13 5.05
N GLU A 135 -0.40 -2.79 5.65
CA GLU A 135 -0.07 -1.38 5.96
C GLU A 135 0.09 -0.54 4.68
N ARG A 136 0.75 -1.08 3.66
CA ARG A 136 0.86 -0.41 2.35
C ARG A 136 -0.50 -0.16 1.70
N ALA A 137 -1.42 -1.12 1.77
CA ALA A 137 -2.78 -0.95 1.25
C ALA A 137 -3.53 0.17 1.99
N LYS A 138 -3.41 0.24 3.33
CA LYS A 138 -3.98 1.33 4.14
C LYS A 138 -3.40 2.69 3.77
N GLU A 139 -2.08 2.79 3.62
CA GLU A 139 -1.41 4.03 3.23
C GLU A 139 -1.86 4.51 1.84
N GLN A 140 -1.94 3.59 0.87
CA GLN A 140 -2.41 3.90 -0.48
C GLN A 140 -3.87 4.35 -0.47
N ARG A 141 -4.72 3.73 0.34
CA ARG A 141 -6.12 4.15 0.51
C ARG A 141 -6.22 5.55 1.12
N ALA A 142 -5.46 5.84 2.17
CA ALA A 142 -5.42 7.17 2.78
C ALA A 142 -4.91 8.24 1.79
N ALA A 143 -3.94 7.91 0.95
CA ALA A 143 -3.46 8.79 -0.11
C ALA A 143 -4.52 9.04 -1.18
N ALA A 144 -5.28 8.01 -1.57
CA ALA A 144 -6.39 8.12 -2.52
C ALA A 144 -7.53 8.99 -1.99
N ASP A 145 -7.88 8.87 -0.71
CA ASP A 145 -8.88 9.69 -0.05
C ASP A 145 -8.47 11.17 -0.03
N LYS A 146 -7.21 11.46 0.33
CA LYS A 146 -6.66 12.83 0.29
C LYS A 146 -6.66 13.41 -1.12
N ALA A 147 -6.24 12.65 -2.11
CA ALA A 147 -6.24 13.09 -3.51
C ALA A 147 -7.66 13.38 -4.01
N THR A 148 -8.63 12.54 -3.63
CA THR A 148 -10.05 12.74 -3.93
C THR A 148 -10.58 14.03 -3.32
N GLN A 149 -10.32 14.30 -2.03
CA GLN A 149 -10.72 15.53 -1.38
C GLN A 149 -10.11 16.78 -2.03
N LEU A 150 -8.86 16.70 -2.50
CA LEU A 150 -8.22 17.80 -3.22
C LEU A 150 -8.88 18.04 -4.58
N ALA A 151 -9.22 16.98 -5.31
CA ALA A 151 -9.94 17.08 -6.58
C ALA A 151 -11.32 17.69 -6.40
N GLU A 152 -12.09 17.27 -5.40
CA GLU A 152 -13.41 17.84 -5.07
C GLU A 152 -13.32 19.33 -4.71
N LYS A 153 -12.33 19.73 -3.90
CA LYS A 153 -12.08 21.14 -3.58
C LYS A 153 -11.70 21.96 -4.81
N ALA A 154 -10.89 21.42 -5.70
CA ALA A 154 -10.50 22.09 -6.93
C ALA A 154 -11.72 22.28 -7.85
N GLN A 155 -12.56 21.26 -7.97
CA GLN A 155 -13.80 21.29 -8.74
C GLN A 155 -14.81 22.31 -8.17
N GLN A 156 -15.04 22.28 -6.85
CA GLN A 156 -15.93 23.24 -6.18
C GLN A 156 -15.45 24.68 -6.39
N LYS A 157 -14.14 24.92 -6.26
CA LYS A 157 -13.55 26.24 -6.49
C LYS A 157 -13.76 26.71 -7.93
N TYR A 158 -13.54 25.84 -8.89
CA TYR A 158 -13.74 26.14 -10.31
C TYR A 158 -15.21 26.45 -10.60
N GLN A 159 -16.14 25.61 -10.12
CA GLN A 159 -17.59 25.81 -10.28
C GLN A 159 -18.08 27.13 -9.64
N SER A 160 -17.64 27.40 -8.41
CA SER A 160 -18.06 28.62 -7.70
C SER A 160 -17.58 29.91 -8.39
N ARG A 161 -16.39 29.87 -8.99
CA ARG A 161 -15.80 31.06 -9.62
C ARG A 161 -16.30 31.30 -11.04
N TRP A 162 -16.56 30.26 -11.78
CA TRP A 162 -16.87 30.34 -13.21
C TRP A 162 -18.32 30.01 -13.56
N GLY A 163 -19.17 29.73 -12.57
CA GLY A 163 -20.63 29.58 -12.72
C GLY A 163 -21.06 28.40 -13.61
N ILE A 164 -20.22 27.37 -13.75
CA ILE A 164 -20.56 26.17 -14.48
C ILE A 164 -21.30 25.24 -13.50
N LYS A 165 -22.63 25.17 -13.67
CA LYS A 165 -23.47 24.19 -12.96
C LYS A 165 -23.46 22.87 -13.70
#